data_204082de631ea76b2d5eb30f14422f01
#
_entry.id   204082de631ea76b2d5eb30f14422f01
#
_cell.length_a   1.000
_cell.length_b   1.000
_cell.length_c   1.000
_cell.angle_alpha   90.00
_cell.angle_beta   90.00
_cell.angle_gamma   90.00
#
_symmetry.space_group_name_H-M   'P 1'
#
loop_
_entity.id
_entity.type
_entity.pdbx_description
1 polymer ?
#
loop_
_entity_poly.entity_id
_entity_poly.type
_entity_poly.pdbx_seq_one_letter_code
_entity_poly.pdbx_strand_id
1 'polypeptide(L)'
;DCFLYSTYMEEIKLTIRKTDRRTIMTKGIIKDALLELLNKIPYEKITVTALCKQSEITRATFYLHYNNIDDVLDELLDDALLPACQRAASNPKYRILFLDESLSHHILRKL
;
A
#
# COMPACT_ATOMS: atom_id res chain seq x y z
N ASP A 1 -15.07 -8.50 11.18
CA ASP A 1 -15.64 -7.33 11.81
C ASP A 1 -14.58 -6.27 12.02
N CYS A 2 -14.83 -5.04 11.52
CA CYS A 2 -13.87 -3.95 11.59
C CYS A 2 -13.56 -3.53 13.02
N PHE A 3 -14.52 -3.67 13.93
CA PHE A 3 -14.30 -3.37 15.34
C PHE A 3 -13.26 -4.31 15.96
N LEU A 4 -13.40 -5.61 15.73
CA LEU A 4 -12.44 -6.60 16.20
C LEU A 4 -11.07 -6.41 15.57
N TYR A 5 -11.03 -6.04 14.29
CA TYR A 5 -9.79 -5.74 13.60
C TYR A 5 -9.08 -4.55 14.23
N SER A 6 -9.80 -3.47 14.57
CA SER A 6 -9.23 -2.30 15.22
C SER A 6 -8.63 -2.65 16.57
N THR A 7 -9.32 -3.45 17.39
CA THR A 7 -8.82 -3.92 18.68
C THR A 7 -7.56 -4.75 18.51
N TYR A 8 -7.57 -5.66 17.53
CA TYR A 8 -6.42 -6.49 17.20
C TYR A 8 -5.21 -5.64 16.79
N MET A 9 -5.44 -4.62 15.96
CA MET A 9 -4.37 -3.73 15.51
C MET A 9 -3.80 -2.89 16.65
N GLU A 10 -4.62 -2.49 17.62
CA GLU A 10 -4.14 -1.77 18.80
C GLU A 10 -3.24 -2.66 19.66
N GLU A 11 -3.61 -3.92 19.86
CA GLU A 11 -2.78 -4.87 20.58
C GLU A 11 -1.44 -5.09 19.88
N ILE A 12 -1.45 -5.21 18.55
CA ILE A 12 -0.24 -5.33 17.75
C ILE A 12 0.65 -4.11 17.94
N LYS A 13 0.07 -2.91 17.91
CA LYS A 13 0.81 -1.66 18.11
C LYS A 13 1.49 -1.62 19.46
N LEU A 14 0.86 -2.13 20.49
CA LEU A 14 1.43 -2.17 21.84
C LEU A 14 2.63 -3.11 21.92
N THR A 15 2.66 -4.18 21.12
CA THR A 15 3.74 -5.16 21.12
C THR A 15 4.83 -4.88 20.10
N ILE A 16 4.56 -4.02 19.10
CA ILE A 16 5.52 -3.69 18.05
C ILE A 16 6.65 -2.85 18.63
N ARG A 17 7.90 -3.25 18.32
CA ARG A 17 9.09 -2.49 18.70
C ARG A 17 9.13 -1.16 17.93
N LYS A 18 9.86 -0.19 18.48
CA LYS A 18 10.01 1.13 17.87
C LYS A 18 10.50 1.06 16.43
N THR A 19 11.43 0.15 16.12
CA THR A 19 11.95 -0.07 14.77
C THR A 19 10.84 -0.56 13.84
N ASP A 20 9.99 -1.47 14.32
CA ASP A 20 8.88 -2.01 13.53
C ASP A 20 7.83 -0.94 13.23
N ARG A 21 7.58 -0.04 14.18
CA ARG A 21 6.67 1.09 13.96
C ARG A 21 7.19 2.00 12.85
N ARG A 22 8.49 2.28 12.83
CA ARG A 22 9.12 3.09 11.78
C ARG A 22 8.96 2.41 10.43
N THR A 23 9.16 1.09 10.36
CA THR A 23 8.98 0.31 9.14
C THR A 23 7.55 0.42 8.64
N ILE A 24 6.57 0.24 9.51
CA ILE A 24 5.14 0.33 9.16
C ILE A 24 4.81 1.73 8.63
N MET A 25 5.30 2.78 9.28
CA MET A 25 5.08 4.15 8.86
C MET A 25 5.70 4.42 7.48
N THR A 26 6.93 3.97 7.27
CA THR A 26 7.61 4.15 5.98
C THR A 26 6.88 3.43 4.86
N LYS A 27 6.47 2.19 5.10
CA LYS A 27 5.69 1.43 4.13
C LYS A 27 4.36 2.12 3.82
N GLY A 28 3.70 2.68 4.84
CA GLY A 28 2.47 3.44 4.65
C GLY A 28 2.67 4.65 3.75
N ILE A 29 3.75 5.38 3.96
CA ILE A 29 4.10 6.54 3.14
C ILE A 29 4.33 6.13 1.69
N ILE A 30 5.04 5.02 1.46
CA ILE A 30 5.31 4.50 0.12
C ILE A 30 4.01 4.08 -0.57
N LYS A 31 3.14 3.37 0.15
CA LYS A 31 1.85 2.93 -0.41
C LYS A 31 0.95 4.11 -0.76
N ASP A 32 0.87 5.10 0.11
CA ASP A 32 0.08 6.31 -0.17
C ASP A 32 0.64 7.09 -1.36
N ALA A 33 1.97 7.16 -1.48
CA ALA A 33 2.61 7.82 -2.61
C ALA A 33 2.27 7.10 -3.93
N LEU A 34 2.22 5.77 -3.92
CA LEU A 34 1.82 5.02 -5.11
C LEU A 34 0.37 5.32 -5.50
N LEU A 35 -0.53 5.40 -4.53
CA LEU A 35 -1.92 5.75 -4.80
C LEU A 35 -2.03 7.15 -5.42
N GLU A 36 -1.27 8.11 -4.92
CA GLU A 36 -1.26 9.46 -5.48
C GLU A 36 -0.75 9.47 -6.92
N LEU A 37 0.31 8.72 -7.21
CA LEU A 37 0.86 8.63 -8.55
C LEU A 37 -0.13 7.96 -9.51
N LEU A 38 -0.88 6.96 -9.06
CA LEU A 38 -1.89 6.29 -9.87
C LEU A 38 -3.00 7.25 -10.31
N ASN A 39 -3.27 8.28 -9.52
CA ASN A 39 -4.24 9.31 -9.90
C ASN A 39 -3.71 10.24 -11.00
N LYS A 40 -2.40 10.27 -11.21
CA LYS A 40 -1.77 11.18 -12.16
C LYS A 40 -1.32 10.49 -13.44
N ILE A 41 -0.77 9.26 -13.32
CA ILE A 41 -0.19 8.55 -14.47
C ILE A 41 -0.57 7.07 -14.38
N PRO A 42 -0.59 6.34 -15.52
CA PRO A 42 -0.86 4.90 -15.52
C PRO A 42 0.21 4.13 -14.74
N TYR A 43 -0.17 3.01 -14.16
CA TYR A 43 0.74 2.17 -13.39
C TYR A 43 1.98 1.79 -14.21
N GLU A 44 1.81 1.48 -15.49
CA GLU A 44 2.90 1.08 -16.37
C GLU A 44 4.02 2.10 -16.46
N LYS A 45 3.71 3.38 -16.25
CA LYS A 45 4.66 4.48 -16.37
C LYS A 45 5.27 4.90 -15.04
N ILE A 46 4.83 4.29 -13.93
CA ILE A 46 5.37 4.60 -12.62
C ILE A 46 6.72 3.90 -12.44
N THR A 47 7.73 4.67 -12.05
CA THR A 47 9.07 4.14 -11.80
C THR A 47 9.40 4.24 -10.31
N VAL A 48 10.42 3.47 -9.87
CA VAL A 48 10.91 3.55 -8.50
C VAL A 48 11.39 4.97 -8.19
N THR A 49 12.06 5.62 -9.16
CA THR A 49 12.51 7.00 -8.98
C THR A 49 11.34 7.95 -8.74
N ALA A 50 10.28 7.84 -9.53
CA ALA A 50 9.09 8.68 -9.35
C ALA A 50 8.43 8.42 -7.99
N LEU A 51 8.35 7.16 -7.60
CA LEU A 51 7.76 6.78 -6.30
C LEU A 51 8.59 7.33 -5.14
N CYS A 52 9.92 7.24 -5.23
CA CYS A 52 10.80 7.78 -4.19
C CYS A 52 10.66 9.29 -4.08
N LYS A 53 10.54 10.00 -5.21
CA LYS A 53 10.32 11.45 -5.19
C LYS A 53 8.99 11.80 -4.54
N GLN A 54 7.93 11.08 -4.89
CA GLN A 54 6.60 11.33 -4.36
C GLN A 54 6.54 11.07 -2.85
N SER A 55 7.24 10.04 -2.37
CA SER A 55 7.26 9.67 -0.96
C SER A 55 8.35 10.39 -0.16
N GLU A 56 9.22 11.15 -0.84
CA GLU A 56 10.33 11.89 -0.22
C GLU A 56 11.31 10.97 0.54
N ILE A 57 11.61 9.81 -0.04
CA ILE A 57 12.57 8.86 0.49
C ILE A 57 13.68 8.60 -0.53
N THR A 58 14.80 8.05 -0.05
CA THR A 58 15.89 7.64 -0.93
C THR A 58 15.58 6.27 -1.54
N ARG A 59 16.24 5.95 -2.66
CA ARG A 59 16.12 4.63 -3.26
C ARG A 59 16.63 3.54 -2.32
N ALA A 60 17.68 3.82 -1.55
CA ALA A 60 18.18 2.87 -0.57
C ALA A 60 17.11 2.52 0.47
N THR A 61 16.38 3.52 0.95
CA THR A 61 15.28 3.30 1.89
C THR A 61 14.18 2.47 1.26
N PHE A 62 13.83 2.75 0.00
CA PHE A 62 12.83 1.98 -0.73
C PHE A 62 13.22 0.50 -0.78
N TYR A 63 14.45 0.20 -1.18
CA TYR A 63 14.91 -1.19 -1.35
C TYR A 63 15.11 -1.94 -0.03
N LEU A 64 15.10 -1.25 1.11
CA LEU A 64 15.04 -1.91 2.41
C LEU A 64 13.69 -2.61 2.65
N HIS A 65 12.63 -2.10 2.04
CA HIS A 65 11.25 -2.57 2.30
C HIS A 65 10.64 -3.32 1.13
N TYR A 66 11.00 -2.97 -0.10
CA TYR A 66 10.41 -3.54 -1.31
C TYR A 66 11.48 -3.81 -2.34
N ASN A 67 11.27 -4.80 -3.18
CA ASN A 67 12.19 -5.13 -4.29
C ASN A 67 11.86 -4.33 -5.55
N ASN A 68 10.58 -4.04 -5.76
CA ASN A 68 10.11 -3.32 -6.94
C ASN A 68 8.73 -2.71 -6.64
N ILE A 69 8.16 -2.04 -7.65
CA ILE A 69 6.84 -1.39 -7.49
C ILE A 69 5.72 -2.43 -7.38
N ASP A 70 5.86 -3.59 -8.05
CA ASP A 70 4.86 -4.66 -7.97
C ASP A 70 4.69 -5.16 -6.53
N ASP A 71 5.78 -5.20 -5.75
CA ASP A 71 5.70 -5.59 -4.34
C ASP A 71 4.86 -4.60 -3.53
N VAL A 72 4.99 -3.30 -3.82
CA VAL A 72 4.17 -2.27 -3.18
C VAL A 72 2.71 -2.46 -3.56
N LEU A 73 2.46 -2.69 -4.85
CA LEU A 73 1.11 -2.92 -5.35
C LEU A 73 0.48 -4.15 -4.72
N ASP A 74 1.23 -5.24 -4.56
CA ASP A 74 0.72 -6.45 -3.90
C ASP A 74 0.22 -6.14 -2.49
N GLU A 75 0.99 -5.40 -1.70
CA GLU A 75 0.57 -5.04 -0.35
C GLU A 75 -0.66 -4.13 -0.36
N LEU A 76 -0.71 -3.18 -1.30
CA LEU A 76 -1.88 -2.31 -1.45
C LEU A 76 -3.14 -3.11 -1.77
N LEU A 77 -3.03 -4.07 -2.68
CA LEU A 77 -4.17 -4.92 -3.06
C LEU A 77 -4.60 -5.82 -1.90
N ASP A 78 -3.63 -6.35 -1.15
CA ASP A 78 -3.96 -7.14 0.04
C ASP A 78 -4.73 -6.29 1.05
N ASP A 79 -4.29 -5.06 1.31
CA ASP A 79 -4.98 -4.14 2.21
C ASP A 79 -6.40 -3.83 1.73
N ALA A 80 -6.57 -3.61 0.42
CA ALA A 80 -7.85 -3.25 -0.16
C ALA A 80 -8.83 -4.42 -0.22
N LEU A 81 -8.32 -5.66 -0.32
CA LEU A 81 -9.14 -6.86 -0.52
C LEU A 81 -9.32 -7.69 0.75
N LEU A 82 -8.75 -7.27 1.89
CA LEU A 82 -8.90 -8.01 3.15
C LEU A 82 -10.38 -8.14 3.54
N PRO A 83 -10.90 -9.36 3.68
CA PRO A 83 -12.32 -9.57 4.03
C PRO A 83 -12.70 -8.98 5.38
N ALA A 84 -11.78 -8.98 6.35
CA ALA A 84 -12.03 -8.46 7.69
C ALA A 84 -12.20 -6.93 7.70
N CYS A 85 -11.87 -6.26 6.61
CA CYS A 85 -11.92 -4.81 6.48
C CYS A 85 -12.72 -4.38 5.26
N GLN A 86 -13.97 -4.82 5.15
CA GLN A 86 -14.84 -4.44 4.03
C GLN A 86 -14.99 -2.92 3.92
N ARG A 87 -14.95 -2.20 5.04
CA ARG A 87 -14.99 -0.74 5.03
C ARG A 87 -13.74 -0.14 4.41
N ALA A 88 -12.59 -0.80 4.60
CA ALA A 88 -11.34 -0.35 3.98
C ALA A 88 -11.41 -0.54 2.46
N ALA A 89 -12.01 -1.63 1.99
CA ALA A 89 -12.20 -1.87 0.57
C ALA A 89 -13.08 -0.81 -0.09
N SER A 90 -14.01 -0.21 0.66
CA SER A 90 -14.83 0.89 0.17
C SER A 90 -14.23 2.27 0.45
N ASN A 91 -13.04 2.32 1.01
CA ASN A 91 -12.35 3.58 1.27
C ASN A 91 -12.02 4.27 -0.06
N PRO A 92 -12.40 5.56 -0.22
CA PRO A 92 -12.15 6.28 -1.47
C PRO A 92 -10.71 6.26 -1.95
N LYS A 93 -9.74 6.17 -1.06
CA LYS A 93 -8.32 6.18 -1.48
C LYS A 93 -7.93 4.94 -2.28
N TYR A 94 -8.65 3.83 -2.16
CA TYR A 94 -8.38 2.60 -2.91
C TYR A 94 -9.14 2.50 -4.23
N ARG A 95 -10.02 3.46 -4.52
CA ARG A 95 -10.85 3.40 -5.74
C ARG A 95 -10.02 3.36 -7.00
N ILE A 96 -8.90 4.07 -7.03
CA ILE A 96 -8.05 4.11 -8.20
C ILE A 96 -7.49 2.73 -8.56
N LEU A 97 -7.30 1.85 -7.59
CA LEU A 97 -6.82 0.50 -7.84
C LEU A 97 -7.79 -0.30 -8.70
N PHE A 98 -9.09 -0.02 -8.58
CA PHE A 98 -10.13 -0.74 -9.31
C PHE A 98 -10.53 -0.04 -10.61
N LEU A 99 -10.14 1.22 -10.78
CA LEU A 99 -10.47 2.00 -11.98
C LEU A 99 -9.37 1.94 -13.03
N ASP A 100 -8.14 1.63 -12.65
CA ASP A 100 -7.01 1.56 -13.58
C ASP A 100 -7.00 0.19 -14.27
N GLU A 101 -7.23 0.21 -15.59
CA GLU A 101 -7.27 -1.01 -16.39
C GLU A 101 -5.96 -1.77 -16.40
N SER A 102 -4.83 -1.06 -16.30
CA SER A 102 -3.51 -1.70 -16.30
C SER A 102 -3.29 -2.58 -15.06
N LEU A 103 -4.12 -2.41 -14.01
CA LEU A 103 -4.02 -3.19 -12.79
C LEU A 103 -4.94 -4.40 -12.77
N SER A 104 -5.81 -4.56 -13.77
CA SER A 104 -6.84 -5.60 -13.73
C SER A 104 -6.27 -7.02 -13.57
N HIS A 105 -5.16 -7.32 -14.24
CA HIS A 105 -4.56 -8.65 -14.13
C HIS A 105 -3.93 -8.91 -12.75
N HIS A 106 -3.44 -7.87 -12.09
CA HIS A 106 -2.93 -7.98 -10.72
C HIS A 106 -4.05 -8.28 -9.75
N ILE A 107 -5.20 -7.62 -9.92
CA ILE A 107 -6.38 -7.85 -9.09
C ILE A 107 -6.89 -9.26 -9.29
N LEU A 108 -6.97 -9.74 -10.54
CA LEU A 108 -7.43 -11.08 -10.84
C LEU A 108 -6.56 -12.16 -10.19
N ARG A 109 -5.25 -11.94 -10.10
CA ARG A 109 -4.36 -12.88 -9.42
C ARG A 109 -4.64 -12.98 -7.92
N LYS A 110 -5.18 -11.92 -7.30
CA LYS A 110 -5.51 -11.90 -5.88
C LYS A 110 -6.85 -12.53 -5.57
N LEU A 111 -7.74 -12.58 -6.54
CA LEU A 111 -9.06 -13.18 -6.37
C LEU A 111 -9.02 -14.68 -6.58
#